data_4ebbe9cb014975f923cccb589e7d85a9
#
_entry.id   4ebbe9cb014975f923cccb589e7d85a9
#
_cell.length_a   1.000
_cell.length_b   1.000
_cell.length_c   1.000
_cell.angle_alpha   90.00
_cell.angle_beta   90.00
_cell.angle_gamma   90.00
#
_symmetry.space_group_name_H-M   'P 1'
#
loop_
_entity.id
_entity.type
_entity.pdbx_description
1 polymer ?
#
loop_
_entity_poly.entity_id
_entity_poly.type
_entity_poly.pdbx_seq_one_letter_code
_entity_poly.pdbx_strand_id
1 'polypeptide(L)'
;HLLNGLYDAQMDHVPVLALIGQVASTSMNQFYFQELNENPIYADVSVYNRTVMTPESLPEVVDEAIKQAYEKKGVAVVTIPVDFGEVEIPATFVPNAPHKKGVILPAESSDLSAAYELIQKAQQPVLYIGQGLRGGLETIEKFVEYFSMPVAASVLAKGIIPDLAPYYLGSAARVAWKPANEALGMADLIIFAG
;
A
#
# COMPACT_ATOMS: atom_id res chain seq x y z
N HIS A 1 -2.87 -18.89 8.83
CA HIS A 1 -1.49 -18.48 8.43
C HIS A 1 -1.51 -17.29 7.46
N LEU A 2 -2.49 -17.25 6.55
CA LEU A 2 -2.62 -16.16 5.57
C LEU A 2 -2.75 -14.78 6.23
N LEU A 3 -3.45 -14.67 7.36
CA LEU A 3 -3.67 -13.42 8.09
C LEU A 3 -2.37 -12.64 8.39
N ASN A 4 -1.28 -13.34 8.73
CA ASN A 4 -0.02 -12.65 9.04
C ASN A 4 0.45 -11.80 7.85
N GLY A 5 0.51 -12.38 6.65
CA GLY A 5 0.91 -11.64 5.45
C GLY A 5 -0.12 -10.61 5.00
N LEU A 6 -1.41 -10.85 5.26
CA LEU A 6 -2.45 -9.88 4.94
C LEU A 6 -2.38 -8.63 5.83
N TYR A 7 -2.06 -8.78 7.12
CA TYR A 7 -1.84 -7.64 8.00
C TYR A 7 -0.58 -6.84 7.62
N ASP A 8 0.50 -7.52 7.22
CA ASP A 8 1.68 -6.82 6.69
C ASP A 8 1.31 -5.99 5.45
N ALA A 9 0.57 -6.59 4.51
CA ALA A 9 0.11 -5.87 3.31
C ALA A 9 -0.83 -4.69 3.64
N GLN A 10 -1.74 -4.86 4.62
CA GLN A 10 -2.63 -3.80 5.07
C GLN A 10 -1.83 -2.62 5.65
N MET A 11 -0.89 -2.90 6.54
CA MET A 11 -0.05 -1.88 7.18
C MET A 11 0.85 -1.14 6.19
N ASP A 12 1.29 -1.84 5.15
CA ASP A 12 2.13 -1.27 4.09
C ASP A 12 1.31 -0.63 2.95
N HIS A 13 -0.03 -0.63 3.06
CA HIS A 13 -0.93 -0.11 2.02
C HIS A 13 -0.72 -0.76 0.64
N VAL A 14 -0.41 -2.06 0.63
CA VAL A 14 -0.18 -2.84 -0.59
C VAL A 14 -1.48 -3.50 -1.05
N PRO A 15 -1.91 -3.27 -2.31
CA PRO A 15 -3.06 -3.97 -2.86
C PRO A 15 -2.83 -5.48 -2.94
N VAL A 16 -3.69 -6.26 -2.29
CA VAL A 16 -3.65 -7.72 -2.31
C VAL A 16 -5.04 -8.27 -2.56
N LEU A 17 -5.15 -9.25 -3.46
CA LEU A 17 -6.33 -10.09 -3.61
C LEU A 17 -6.08 -11.45 -2.95
N ALA A 18 -6.87 -11.79 -1.94
CA ALA A 18 -6.88 -13.08 -1.28
C ALA A 18 -8.10 -13.88 -1.73
N LEU A 19 -7.88 -15.02 -2.38
CA LEU A 19 -8.92 -15.97 -2.75
C LEU A 19 -8.95 -17.10 -1.71
N ILE A 20 -10.08 -17.27 -1.05
CA ILE A 20 -10.27 -18.22 0.04
C ILE A 20 -11.24 -19.31 -0.43
N GLY A 21 -10.84 -20.57 -0.28
CA GLY A 21 -11.72 -21.70 -0.56
C GLY A 21 -12.73 -21.93 0.57
N GLN A 22 -13.98 -22.20 0.21
CA GLN A 22 -15.05 -22.61 1.13
C GLN A 22 -15.54 -24.01 0.72
N VAL A 23 -16.18 -24.72 1.64
CA VAL A 23 -16.87 -25.99 1.31
C VAL A 23 -17.89 -25.79 0.19
N ALA A 24 -18.33 -26.88 -0.45
CA ALA A 24 -19.32 -26.81 -1.51
C ALA A 24 -20.58 -26.04 -1.06
N SER A 25 -21.16 -25.23 -1.96
CA SER A 25 -22.30 -24.36 -1.65
C SER A 25 -23.49 -25.12 -1.04
N THR A 26 -23.69 -26.38 -1.46
CA THR A 26 -24.73 -27.29 -0.94
C THR A 26 -24.46 -27.77 0.50
N SER A 27 -23.23 -27.64 0.99
CA SER A 27 -22.82 -28.07 2.33
C SER A 27 -22.64 -26.91 3.31
N MET A 28 -22.76 -25.68 2.84
CA MET A 28 -22.61 -24.49 3.68
C MET A 28 -23.74 -24.38 4.72
N ASN A 29 -23.38 -23.85 5.90
CA ASN A 29 -24.28 -23.66 7.05
C ASN A 29 -24.81 -24.96 7.68
N GLN A 30 -24.09 -26.06 7.51
CA GLN A 30 -24.48 -27.38 8.02
C GLN A 30 -23.44 -27.98 8.98
N PHE A 31 -22.47 -27.18 9.44
CA PHE A 31 -21.33 -27.63 10.24
C PHE A 31 -20.52 -28.73 9.56
N TYR A 32 -20.34 -28.56 8.25
CA TYR A 32 -19.58 -29.51 7.44
C TYR A 32 -18.10 -29.50 7.84
N PHE A 33 -17.40 -30.61 7.57
CA PHE A 33 -15.98 -30.72 7.88
C PHE A 33 -15.16 -29.60 7.22
N GLN A 34 -14.39 -28.85 8.01
CA GLN A 34 -13.61 -27.68 7.59
C GLN A 34 -14.45 -26.46 7.13
N GLU A 35 -15.73 -26.46 7.33
CA GLU A 35 -16.53 -25.25 7.12
C GLU A 35 -16.15 -24.18 8.14
N LEU A 36 -15.89 -22.98 7.68
CA LEU A 36 -15.65 -21.79 8.51
C LEU A 36 -16.49 -20.63 7.99
N ASN A 37 -16.85 -19.72 8.88
CA ASN A 37 -17.36 -18.41 8.48
C ASN A 37 -16.17 -17.45 8.30
N GLU A 38 -15.70 -17.27 7.08
CA GLU A 38 -14.50 -16.52 6.77
C GLU A 38 -14.70 -15.00 6.87
N ASN A 39 -15.91 -14.52 6.61
CA ASN A 39 -16.16 -13.08 6.59
C ASN A 39 -15.79 -12.38 7.91
N PRO A 40 -16.15 -12.86 9.10
CA PRO A 40 -15.69 -12.28 10.35
C PRO A 40 -14.18 -12.41 10.58
N ILE A 41 -13.55 -13.50 10.09
CA ILE A 41 -12.11 -13.75 10.27
C ILE A 41 -11.28 -12.67 9.55
N TYR A 42 -11.71 -12.26 8.37
CA TYR A 42 -10.99 -11.29 7.53
C TYR A 42 -11.57 -9.87 7.59
N ALA A 43 -12.58 -9.61 8.44
CA ALA A 43 -13.28 -8.33 8.48
C ALA A 43 -12.35 -7.14 8.79
N ASP A 44 -11.46 -7.31 9.76
CA ASP A 44 -10.56 -6.23 10.21
C ASP A 44 -9.43 -5.95 9.20
N VAL A 45 -8.89 -6.99 8.60
CA VAL A 45 -7.72 -6.89 7.71
C VAL A 45 -8.08 -6.43 6.30
N SER A 46 -9.36 -6.44 5.91
CA SER A 46 -9.77 -6.25 4.52
C SER A 46 -10.55 -4.96 4.28
N VAL A 47 -10.30 -4.33 3.14
CA VAL A 47 -11.07 -3.20 2.61
C VAL A 47 -12.30 -3.65 1.80
N TYR A 48 -12.31 -4.91 1.41
CA TYR A 48 -13.39 -5.60 0.70
C TYR A 48 -13.39 -7.08 1.11
N ASN A 49 -14.55 -7.62 1.50
CA ASN A 49 -14.66 -9.00 1.97
C ASN A 49 -16.03 -9.54 1.60
N ARG A 50 -16.07 -10.48 0.67
CA ARG A 50 -17.31 -11.05 0.14
C ARG A 50 -17.17 -12.55 -0.14
N THR A 51 -18.28 -13.27 0.08
CA THR A 51 -18.45 -14.64 -0.39
C THR A 51 -19.20 -14.62 -1.73
N VAL A 52 -18.71 -15.36 -2.71
CA VAL A 52 -19.38 -15.56 -3.99
C VAL A 52 -20.62 -16.40 -3.76
N MET A 53 -21.77 -15.93 -4.23
CA MET A 53 -23.07 -16.57 -3.97
C MET A 53 -23.54 -17.43 -5.14
N THR A 54 -23.09 -17.17 -6.36
CA THR A 54 -23.38 -17.96 -7.56
C THR A 54 -22.17 -18.03 -8.47
N PRO A 55 -21.99 -19.12 -9.25
CA PRO A 55 -20.86 -19.24 -10.17
C PRO A 55 -20.76 -18.07 -11.17
N GLU A 56 -21.92 -17.61 -11.68
CA GLU A 56 -22.02 -16.54 -12.67
C GLU A 56 -21.52 -15.20 -12.13
N SER A 57 -21.64 -14.97 -10.82
CA SER A 57 -21.20 -13.72 -10.17
C SER A 57 -19.70 -13.69 -9.84
N LEU A 58 -19.00 -14.81 -9.98
CA LEU A 58 -17.58 -14.92 -9.63
C LEU A 58 -16.68 -13.88 -10.34
N PRO A 59 -16.78 -13.71 -11.68
CA PRO A 59 -15.93 -12.76 -12.39
C PRO A 59 -16.13 -11.32 -11.91
N GLU A 60 -17.37 -10.88 -11.73
CA GLU A 60 -17.70 -9.53 -11.28
C GLU A 60 -17.24 -9.27 -9.84
N VAL A 61 -17.42 -10.24 -8.95
CA VAL A 61 -16.99 -10.13 -7.55
C VAL A 61 -15.47 -10.03 -7.45
N VAL A 62 -14.74 -10.82 -8.25
CA VAL A 62 -13.26 -10.77 -8.28
C VAL A 62 -12.78 -9.43 -8.87
N ASP A 63 -13.41 -8.96 -9.95
CA ASP A 63 -13.05 -7.70 -10.59
C ASP A 63 -13.29 -6.50 -9.65
N GLU A 64 -14.43 -6.46 -8.96
CA GLU A 64 -14.70 -5.45 -7.94
C GLU A 64 -13.73 -5.55 -6.76
N ALA A 65 -13.34 -6.77 -6.33
CA ALA A 65 -12.35 -6.97 -5.29
C ALA A 65 -10.98 -6.38 -5.69
N ILE A 66 -10.53 -6.61 -6.91
CA ILE A 66 -9.29 -6.04 -7.45
C ILE A 66 -9.39 -4.51 -7.45
N LYS A 67 -10.48 -3.95 -7.95
CA LYS A 67 -10.73 -2.52 -7.96
C LYS A 67 -10.64 -1.92 -6.56
N GLN A 68 -11.33 -2.50 -5.58
CA GLN A 68 -11.32 -2.04 -4.19
C GLN A 68 -9.93 -2.13 -3.55
N ALA A 69 -9.17 -3.19 -3.85
CA ALA A 69 -7.80 -3.33 -3.36
C ALA A 69 -6.90 -2.18 -3.85
N TYR A 70 -7.00 -1.82 -5.13
CA TYR A 70 -6.21 -0.73 -5.71
C TYR A 70 -6.68 0.65 -5.26
N GLU A 71 -7.99 0.91 -5.25
CA GLU A 71 -8.53 2.22 -4.87
C GLU A 71 -8.25 2.57 -3.41
N LYS A 72 -8.39 1.57 -2.51
CA LYS A 72 -8.19 1.74 -1.07
C LYS A 72 -6.79 1.37 -0.59
N LYS A 73 -5.92 0.91 -1.49
CA LYS A 73 -4.56 0.45 -1.17
C LYS A 73 -4.56 -0.53 0.01
N GLY A 74 -5.28 -1.64 -0.14
CA GLY A 74 -5.44 -2.61 0.94
C GLY A 74 -5.82 -4.00 0.45
N VAL A 75 -6.18 -4.85 1.37
CA VAL A 75 -6.50 -6.27 1.14
C VAL A 75 -7.97 -6.43 0.73
N ALA A 76 -8.21 -7.10 -0.39
CA ALA A 76 -9.53 -7.60 -0.77
C ALA A 76 -9.59 -9.12 -0.59
N VAL A 77 -10.66 -9.61 0.02
CA VAL A 77 -10.89 -11.04 0.28
C VAL A 77 -12.14 -11.49 -0.47
N VAL A 78 -12.00 -12.59 -1.22
CA VAL A 78 -13.12 -13.24 -1.89
C VAL A 78 -13.14 -14.71 -1.50
N THR A 79 -14.21 -15.13 -0.85
CA THR A 79 -14.45 -16.52 -0.46
C THR A 79 -15.24 -17.22 -1.57
N ILE A 80 -14.75 -18.37 -2.04
CA ILE A 80 -15.28 -19.07 -3.20
C ILE A 80 -15.64 -20.50 -2.80
N PRO A 81 -16.92 -20.92 -2.90
CA PRO A 81 -17.31 -22.32 -2.75
C PRO A 81 -16.60 -23.21 -3.77
N VAL A 82 -16.09 -24.37 -3.33
CA VAL A 82 -15.23 -25.25 -4.14
C VAL A 82 -15.92 -25.78 -5.39
N ASP A 83 -17.21 -26.00 -5.34
CA ASP A 83 -18.03 -26.49 -6.45
C ASP A 83 -18.23 -25.47 -7.58
N PHE A 84 -18.00 -24.17 -7.32
CA PHE A 84 -18.15 -23.15 -8.36
C PHE A 84 -17.06 -23.20 -9.43
N GLY A 85 -15.89 -23.73 -9.11
CA GLY A 85 -14.79 -23.90 -10.06
C GLY A 85 -15.05 -24.94 -11.18
N GLU A 86 -16.07 -25.79 -11.02
CA GLU A 86 -16.43 -26.83 -11.98
C GLU A 86 -17.64 -26.44 -12.87
N VAL A 87 -18.24 -25.27 -12.64
CA VAL A 87 -19.42 -24.82 -13.39
C VAL A 87 -19.00 -23.99 -14.59
N GLU A 88 -19.48 -24.38 -15.77
CA GLU A 88 -19.34 -23.58 -16.99
C GLU A 88 -20.27 -22.37 -16.92
N ILE A 89 -19.70 -21.19 -17.11
CA ILE A 89 -20.43 -19.92 -17.14
C ILE A 89 -20.30 -19.26 -18.52
N PRO A 90 -21.29 -18.43 -18.96
CA PRO A 90 -21.18 -17.69 -20.20
C PRO A 90 -19.97 -16.75 -20.23
N ALA A 91 -19.18 -16.81 -21.31
CA ALA A 91 -18.02 -15.94 -21.51
C ALA A 91 -18.42 -14.51 -21.93
N THR A 92 -19.36 -13.89 -21.20
CA THR A 92 -19.89 -12.55 -21.48
C THR A 92 -19.26 -11.46 -20.59
N PHE A 93 -18.42 -11.85 -19.63
CA PHE A 93 -17.78 -10.91 -18.71
C PHE A 93 -16.79 -10.01 -19.44
N VAL A 94 -16.89 -8.72 -19.18
CA VAL A 94 -15.93 -7.70 -19.65
C VAL A 94 -15.29 -7.08 -18.41
N PRO A 95 -13.98 -7.28 -18.18
CA PRO A 95 -13.32 -6.74 -17.01
C PRO A 95 -13.30 -5.22 -17.03
N ASN A 96 -13.30 -4.60 -15.87
CA ASN A 96 -13.11 -3.17 -15.74
C ASN A 96 -11.80 -2.74 -16.41
N ALA A 97 -11.77 -1.51 -16.88
CA ALA A 97 -10.53 -0.94 -17.41
C ALA A 97 -9.43 -0.94 -16.33
N PRO A 98 -8.14 -1.05 -16.72
CA PRO A 98 -7.04 -1.03 -15.77
C PRO A 98 -7.18 0.13 -14.79
N HIS A 99 -7.00 -0.17 -13.50
CA HIS A 99 -7.18 0.82 -12.44
C HIS A 99 -6.29 2.04 -12.68
N LYS A 100 -6.90 3.19 -12.83
CA LYS A 100 -6.16 4.45 -12.94
C LYS A 100 -5.52 4.73 -11.59
N LYS A 101 -4.27 5.19 -11.62
CA LYS A 101 -3.66 5.79 -10.42
C LYS A 101 -4.62 6.85 -9.87
N GLY A 102 -4.81 6.85 -8.56
CA GLY A 102 -5.72 7.81 -7.90
C GLY A 102 -5.45 9.24 -8.35
N VAL A 103 -6.46 10.08 -8.31
CA VAL A 103 -6.34 11.51 -8.63
C VAL A 103 -5.40 12.13 -7.61
N ILE A 104 -4.26 12.66 -8.07
CA ILE A 104 -3.37 13.45 -7.24
C ILE A 104 -3.94 14.86 -7.24
N LEU A 105 -4.46 15.30 -6.08
CA LEU A 105 -4.85 16.68 -5.89
C LEU A 105 -3.57 17.52 -5.73
N PRO A 106 -3.41 18.60 -6.51
CA PRO A 106 -2.30 19.52 -6.30
C PRO A 106 -2.45 20.22 -4.94
N ALA A 107 -1.34 20.49 -4.27
CA ALA A 107 -1.34 21.31 -3.06
C ALA A 107 -1.75 22.76 -3.40
N GLU A 108 -2.41 23.43 -2.46
CA GLU A 108 -2.73 24.84 -2.62
C GLU A 108 -1.46 25.72 -2.61
N SER A 109 -1.49 26.81 -3.39
CA SER A 109 -0.33 27.70 -3.48
C SER A 109 0.07 28.32 -2.15
N SER A 110 -0.90 28.55 -1.26
CA SER A 110 -0.67 29.05 0.12
C SER A 110 0.15 28.06 0.95
N ASP A 111 -0.18 26.77 0.86
CA ASP A 111 0.50 25.71 1.60
C ASP A 111 1.94 25.52 1.10
N LEU A 112 2.12 25.56 -0.23
CA LEU A 112 3.44 25.49 -0.84
C LEU A 112 4.32 26.70 -0.41
N SER A 113 3.75 27.90 -0.36
CA SER A 113 4.46 29.10 0.11
C SER A 113 4.86 28.98 1.58
N ALA A 114 3.96 28.51 2.43
CA ALA A 114 4.25 28.30 3.84
C ALA A 114 5.34 27.24 4.06
N ALA A 115 5.28 26.12 3.33
CA ALA A 115 6.31 25.08 3.38
C ALA A 115 7.68 25.64 2.91
N TYR A 116 7.70 26.38 1.81
CA TYR A 116 8.92 27.01 1.30
C TYR A 116 9.55 27.97 2.33
N GLU A 117 8.75 28.80 2.98
CA GLU A 117 9.24 29.71 4.03
C GLU A 117 9.86 28.96 5.24
N LEU A 118 9.26 27.83 5.64
CA LEU A 118 9.82 27.01 6.72
C LEU A 118 11.18 26.43 6.32
N ILE A 119 11.31 25.93 5.10
CA ILE A 119 12.57 25.38 4.59
C ILE A 119 13.64 26.48 4.52
N GLN A 120 13.28 27.68 4.04
CA GLN A 120 14.23 28.80 3.95
C GLN A 120 14.75 29.32 5.30
N LYS A 121 13.97 29.15 6.36
CA LYS A 121 14.34 29.58 7.73
C LYS A 121 15.18 28.53 8.47
N ALA A 122 15.07 27.25 8.06
CA ALA A 122 15.76 26.16 8.72
C ALA A 122 17.28 26.23 8.50
N GLN A 123 18.03 25.90 9.56
CA GLN A 123 19.48 25.86 9.53
C GLN A 123 20.01 24.44 9.29
N GLN A 124 19.27 23.45 9.73
CA GLN A 124 19.62 22.04 9.60
C GLN A 124 18.40 21.22 9.13
N PRO A 125 17.87 21.50 7.93
CA PRO A 125 16.74 20.73 7.41
C PRO A 125 17.18 19.34 6.98
N VAL A 126 16.32 18.36 7.20
CA VAL A 126 16.50 16.97 6.72
C VAL A 126 15.25 16.50 5.98
N LEU A 127 15.44 15.97 4.78
CA LEU A 127 14.37 15.27 4.06
C LEU A 127 14.31 13.81 4.53
N TYR A 128 13.16 13.38 5.07
CA TYR A 128 12.89 12.00 5.44
C TYR A 128 11.92 11.37 4.44
N ILE A 129 12.40 10.40 3.68
CA ILE A 129 11.61 9.80 2.60
C ILE A 129 10.97 8.47 3.00
N GLY A 130 9.72 8.28 2.58
CA GLY A 130 8.97 7.04 2.68
C GLY A 130 8.87 6.30 1.35
N GLN A 131 8.24 5.10 1.39
CA GLN A 131 8.08 4.25 0.19
C GLN A 131 7.19 4.87 -0.88
N GLY A 132 6.34 5.82 -0.55
CA GLY A 132 5.46 6.51 -1.51
C GLY A 132 6.21 7.28 -2.59
N LEU A 133 7.51 7.54 -2.39
CA LEU A 133 8.38 8.18 -3.39
C LEU A 133 9.06 7.20 -4.35
N ARG A 134 8.67 5.92 -4.38
CA ARG A 134 9.20 4.96 -5.36
C ARG A 134 9.00 5.44 -6.79
N GLY A 135 10.07 5.43 -7.59
CA GLY A 135 10.08 5.95 -8.96
C GLY A 135 10.26 7.47 -9.05
N GLY A 136 10.44 8.19 -7.91
CA GLY A 136 10.61 9.64 -7.87
C GLY A 136 12.06 10.12 -7.70
N LEU A 137 13.08 9.28 -7.96
CA LEU A 137 14.48 9.61 -7.71
C LEU A 137 14.89 10.97 -8.32
N GLU A 138 14.57 11.21 -9.57
CA GLU A 138 14.93 12.47 -10.26
C GLU A 138 14.33 13.71 -9.57
N THR A 139 13.10 13.59 -9.07
CA THR A 139 12.44 14.68 -8.33
C THR A 139 13.10 14.91 -6.98
N ILE A 140 13.47 13.83 -6.28
CA ILE A 140 14.19 13.89 -5.01
C ILE A 140 15.55 14.57 -5.23
N GLU A 141 16.30 14.17 -6.24
CA GLU A 141 17.61 14.75 -6.55
C GLU A 141 17.52 16.25 -6.82
N LYS A 142 16.58 16.68 -7.67
CA LYS A 142 16.35 18.11 -7.94
C LYS A 142 16.00 18.91 -6.68
N PHE A 143 15.16 18.32 -5.82
CA PHE A 143 14.74 18.97 -4.56
C PHE A 143 15.93 19.11 -3.60
N VAL A 144 16.71 18.04 -3.43
CA VAL A 144 17.88 18.00 -2.57
C VAL A 144 18.98 18.95 -3.05
N GLU A 145 19.22 18.99 -4.35
CA GLU A 145 20.19 19.91 -4.95
C GLU A 145 19.77 21.38 -4.74
N TYR A 146 18.50 21.68 -4.98
CA TYR A 146 17.97 23.04 -4.84
C TYR A 146 18.06 23.57 -3.40
N PHE A 147 17.70 22.74 -2.42
CA PHE A 147 17.69 23.15 -1.00
C PHE A 147 18.96 22.76 -0.24
N SER A 148 19.91 22.08 -0.87
CA SER A 148 21.19 21.64 -0.27
C SER A 148 21.03 20.90 1.06
N MET A 149 20.09 19.95 1.13
CA MET A 149 19.77 19.23 2.37
C MET A 149 20.08 17.73 2.26
N PRO A 150 20.45 17.06 3.39
CA PRO A 150 20.65 15.63 3.43
C PRO A 150 19.31 14.87 3.43
N VAL A 151 19.37 13.59 3.03
CA VAL A 151 18.23 12.69 2.99
C VAL A 151 18.44 11.49 3.90
N ALA A 152 17.47 11.23 4.75
CA ALA A 152 17.30 9.96 5.46
C ALA A 152 16.08 9.22 4.90
N ALA A 153 16.06 7.90 4.99
CA ALA A 153 14.97 7.09 4.46
C ALA A 153 14.35 6.18 5.52
N SER A 154 13.06 5.89 5.39
CA SER A 154 12.46 4.78 6.11
C SER A 154 13.01 3.43 5.61
N VAL A 155 12.86 2.36 6.39
CA VAL A 155 13.31 1.02 5.97
C VAL A 155 12.67 0.60 4.65
N LEU A 156 11.38 0.88 4.46
CA LEU A 156 10.64 0.55 3.23
C LEU A 156 11.03 1.42 2.03
N ALA A 157 11.70 2.56 2.26
CA ALA A 157 12.20 3.44 1.19
C ALA A 157 13.64 3.11 0.77
N LYS A 158 14.30 2.14 1.43
CA LYS A 158 15.64 1.71 1.03
C LYS A 158 15.65 1.27 -0.44
N GLY A 159 16.68 1.75 -1.17
CA GLY A 159 16.84 1.47 -2.61
C GLY A 159 16.12 2.47 -3.53
N ILE A 160 15.40 3.47 -2.99
CA ILE A 160 14.91 4.60 -3.81
C ILE A 160 16.09 5.50 -4.21
N ILE A 161 17.00 5.74 -3.27
CA ILE A 161 18.24 6.51 -3.49
C ILE A 161 19.41 5.53 -3.53
N PRO A 162 20.38 5.69 -4.46
CA PRO A 162 21.60 4.91 -4.46
C PRO A 162 22.37 5.06 -3.14
N ASP A 163 22.85 3.96 -2.58
CA ASP A 163 23.53 3.96 -1.26
C ASP A 163 24.80 4.84 -1.22
N LEU A 164 25.40 5.13 -2.38
CA LEU A 164 26.60 5.96 -2.51
C LEU A 164 26.31 7.42 -2.88
N ALA A 165 25.04 7.83 -2.93
CA ALA A 165 24.70 9.23 -3.20
C ALA A 165 25.22 10.14 -2.07
N PRO A 166 25.93 11.23 -2.36
CA PRO A 166 26.65 12.01 -1.36
C PRO A 166 25.73 12.72 -0.33
N TYR A 167 24.47 12.89 -0.67
CA TYR A 167 23.45 13.48 0.20
C TYR A 167 22.66 12.45 1.01
N TYR A 168 22.86 11.14 0.76
CA TYR A 168 22.11 10.06 1.40
C TYR A 168 22.77 9.59 2.70
N LEU A 169 22.08 9.73 3.81
CA LEU A 169 22.54 9.35 5.14
C LEU A 169 22.20 7.91 5.53
N GLY A 170 21.44 7.21 4.70
CA GLY A 170 20.95 5.86 4.98
C GLY A 170 19.56 5.81 5.59
N SER A 171 19.17 4.62 6.06
CA SER A 171 17.88 4.43 6.70
C SER A 171 17.92 4.88 8.16
N ALA A 172 16.87 5.57 8.59
CA ALA A 172 16.65 5.94 9.98
C ALA A 172 15.46 5.20 10.54
N ALA A 173 15.55 4.66 11.69
CA ALA A 173 14.55 4.08 12.58
C ALA A 173 15.21 3.17 13.61
N ARG A 174 14.46 2.20 14.14
CA ARG A 174 14.93 1.25 15.17
C ARG A 174 16.14 0.40 14.71
N VAL A 175 16.20 0.07 13.40
CA VAL A 175 17.34 -0.63 12.78
C VAL A 175 17.96 0.34 11.77
N ALA A 176 18.78 1.26 12.28
CA ALA A 176 19.16 2.45 11.55
C ALA A 176 20.66 2.65 11.46
N TRP A 177 21.07 3.40 10.47
CA TRP A 177 22.44 3.90 10.37
C TRP A 177 22.61 5.11 11.28
N LYS A 178 23.73 5.12 12.00
CA LYS A 178 24.04 6.17 12.96
C LYS A 178 23.96 7.58 12.35
N PRO A 179 24.53 7.87 11.15
CA PRO A 179 24.46 9.21 10.55
C PRO A 179 23.03 9.71 10.32
N ALA A 180 22.13 8.84 9.87
CA ALA A 180 20.73 9.21 9.63
C ALA A 180 20.00 9.58 10.93
N ASN A 181 20.20 8.79 11.99
CA ASN A 181 19.59 9.08 13.30
C ASN A 181 20.18 10.34 13.96
N GLU A 182 21.47 10.56 13.84
CA GLU A 182 22.13 11.77 14.37
C GLU A 182 21.63 13.01 13.64
N ALA A 183 21.54 12.99 12.31
CA ALA A 183 21.02 14.10 11.53
C ALA A 183 19.57 14.44 11.88
N LEU A 184 18.71 13.43 12.02
CA LEU A 184 17.32 13.64 12.45
C LEU A 184 17.22 14.20 13.89
N GLY A 185 18.14 13.78 14.78
CA GLY A 185 18.18 14.28 16.15
C GLY A 185 18.68 15.72 16.28
N MET A 186 19.46 16.20 15.30
CA MET A 186 19.99 17.58 15.27
C MET A 186 19.18 18.50 14.37
N ALA A 187 18.27 17.96 13.56
CA ALA A 187 17.48 18.74 12.63
C ALA A 187 16.56 19.74 13.34
N ASP A 188 16.53 20.98 12.86
CA ASP A 188 15.55 21.99 13.26
C ASP A 188 14.28 21.96 12.38
N LEU A 189 14.34 21.25 11.24
CA LEU A 189 13.20 20.97 10.38
C LEU A 189 13.34 19.56 9.77
N ILE A 190 12.31 18.73 9.92
CA ILE A 190 12.22 17.45 9.22
C ILE A 190 11.06 17.51 8.24
N ILE A 191 11.35 17.25 6.97
CA ILE A 191 10.36 17.19 5.89
C ILE A 191 10.03 15.72 5.63
N PHE A 192 8.82 15.29 5.93
CA PHE A 192 8.35 13.95 5.62
C PHE A 192 7.71 13.90 4.23
N ALA A 193 8.16 12.97 3.38
CA ALA A 193 7.66 12.80 2.03
C ALA A 193 7.49 11.32 1.65
N GLY A 194 6.30 10.90 1.21
CA GLY A 194 5.97 9.56 0.73
C GLY A 194 5.43 8.57 1.75
#